data_71b6c54b77d0524b7ca7155a73746834
#
_entry.id   71b6c54b77d0524b7ca7155a73746834
#
_cell.length_a   1.000
_cell.length_b   1.000
_cell.length_c   1.000
_cell.angle_alpha   90.00
_cell.angle_beta   90.00
_cell.angle_gamma   90.00
#
_symmetry.space_group_name_H-M   'P 1'
#
loop_
_entity.id
_entity.type
_entity.pdbx_description
1 polymer ?
#
loop_
_entity_poly.entity_id
_entity_poly.type
_entity_poly.pdbx_seq_one_letter_code
_entity_poly.pdbx_strand_id
1 'polypeptide(L)'
;MLDLHSLPSPLRFLSLVALLAAALSLLGAPPTMAQQAAEGVVQSEAGRPAAPGRTGLPLPRFVTLRADEVNLRTGPGTRYPIDWVYRRRGLPVEIVDEFDTWRRIRDWQGTEGWVHQSMVQGQRGILVTGKRHALRRRPEPNAPGVALVDAGVVGVLQRCQVDWCEVTLDSFTGWLPRDAFYGLYPGEAVE
;
A
#
# COMPACT_ATOMS: atom_id res chain seq x y z
N MET A 1 17.98 -20.54 -56.02
CA MET A 1 19.09 -21.49 -55.88
C MET A 1 19.01 -21.96 -54.44
N LEU A 2 18.33 -23.11 -54.21
CA LEU A 2 18.88 -24.46 -54.00
C LEU A 2 19.55 -24.56 -52.63
N ASP A 3 19.28 -25.42 -51.67
CA ASP A 3 18.59 -26.72 -51.55
C ASP A 3 18.42 -26.96 -50.04
N LEU A 4 17.37 -27.38 -49.50
CA LEU A 4 16.77 -28.71 -49.27
C LEU A 4 17.77 -29.84 -48.93
N HIS A 5 17.53 -30.47 -47.82
CA HIS A 5 17.78 -31.86 -47.40
C HIS A 5 18.27 -31.94 -45.95
N SER A 6 17.85 -32.78 -45.01
CA SER A 6 17.06 -34.02 -45.10
C SER A 6 16.91 -34.54 -43.65
N LEU A 7 15.75 -35.04 -43.30
CA LEU A 7 15.54 -35.97 -42.17
C LEU A 7 16.15 -37.33 -42.47
N PRO A 8 16.43 -38.20 -41.46
CA PRO A 8 15.48 -39.26 -41.21
C PRO A 8 15.34 -39.75 -39.75
N SER A 9 14.16 -40.18 -39.42
CA SER A 9 13.83 -41.25 -38.46
C SER A 9 14.08 -42.60 -39.17
N PRO A 10 13.92 -43.79 -38.58
CA PRO A 10 13.47 -44.29 -37.27
C PRO A 10 14.31 -45.51 -36.76
N LEU A 11 13.99 -46.09 -35.60
CA LEU A 11 13.84 -47.57 -35.46
C LEU A 11 13.46 -47.98 -34.03
N ARG A 12 12.37 -48.65 -34.01
CA ARG A 12 11.76 -49.56 -33.06
C ARG A 12 12.74 -50.60 -32.51
N PHE A 13 12.63 -50.93 -31.22
CA PHE A 13 12.84 -52.30 -30.72
C PHE A 13 11.79 -52.63 -29.68
N LEU A 14 10.88 -53.51 -30.07
CA LEU A 14 10.09 -54.38 -29.20
C LEU A 14 11.02 -55.48 -28.67
N SER A 15 10.88 -55.81 -27.38
CA SER A 15 11.06 -57.19 -26.92
C SER A 15 10.26 -57.44 -25.66
N LEU A 16 9.37 -58.38 -25.81
CA LEU A 16 8.62 -59.14 -24.83
C LEU A 16 9.58 -59.98 -23.96
N VAL A 17 9.14 -60.34 -22.73
CA VAL A 17 9.11 -61.64 -22.08
C VAL A 17 9.00 -61.40 -20.58
N ALA A 18 7.99 -61.78 -20.01
CA ALA A 18 7.33 -62.93 -19.38
C ALA A 18 7.20 -62.79 -17.86
N LEU A 19 5.97 -63.06 -17.46
CA LEU A 19 5.41 -63.49 -16.18
C LEU A 19 6.33 -64.27 -15.23
N LEU A 20 6.22 -63.99 -13.90
CA LEU A 20 5.92 -64.98 -12.86
C LEU A 20 5.53 -64.30 -11.51
N ALA A 21 4.41 -64.48 -11.12
CA ALA A 21 3.66 -64.97 -9.95
C ALA A 21 4.21 -64.67 -8.52
N ALA A 22 3.29 -64.13 -7.75
CA ALA A 22 2.83 -64.51 -6.40
C ALA A 22 3.73 -64.18 -5.17
N ALA A 23 3.23 -63.36 -4.31
CA ALA A 23 2.79 -63.69 -2.94
C ALA A 23 2.70 -62.45 -2.04
N LEU A 24 1.55 -62.09 -1.67
CA LEU A 24 1.03 -61.85 -0.35
C LEU A 24 2.01 -61.34 0.70
N SER A 25 1.94 -60.04 0.99
CA SER A 25 2.28 -59.47 2.31
C SER A 25 1.40 -58.25 2.56
N LEU A 26 0.32 -58.48 3.31
CA LEU A 26 -0.41 -57.43 4.01
C LEU A 26 0.51 -56.87 5.09
N LEU A 27 1.09 -55.72 4.86
CA LEU A 27 1.56 -54.84 5.93
C LEU A 27 0.97 -53.46 5.68
N GLY A 28 0.12 -53.06 6.64
CA GLY A 28 -0.56 -51.79 6.64
C GLY A 28 0.41 -50.65 6.55
N ALA A 29 0.25 -49.83 5.52
CA ALA A 29 0.87 -48.55 5.46
C ALA A 29 0.21 -47.61 6.51
N PRO A 30 1.00 -46.86 7.29
CA PRO A 30 0.42 -45.85 8.16
C PRO A 30 -0.19 -44.74 7.30
N PRO A 31 -1.28 -44.11 7.74
CA PRO A 31 -1.84 -42.97 7.00
C PRO A 31 -0.80 -41.87 6.92
N THR A 32 -0.36 -41.56 5.75
CA THR A 32 0.40 -40.38 5.46
C THR A 32 -0.49 -39.19 5.80
N MET A 33 -0.20 -38.53 6.91
CA MET A 33 -0.73 -37.19 7.21
C MET A 33 -0.33 -36.31 6.04
N ALA A 34 -1.26 -36.06 5.14
CA ALA A 34 -1.15 -35.01 4.17
C ALA A 34 -0.96 -33.71 4.96
N GLN A 35 0.27 -33.19 4.98
CA GLN A 35 0.55 -31.84 5.37
C GLN A 35 -0.22 -30.95 4.39
N GLN A 36 -1.38 -30.50 4.82
CA GLN A 36 -2.02 -29.34 4.24
C GLN A 36 -1.05 -28.18 4.46
N ALA A 37 -0.31 -27.85 3.42
CA ALA A 37 0.34 -26.57 3.32
C ALA A 37 -0.76 -25.54 3.53
N ALA A 38 -0.75 -24.89 4.68
CA ALA A 38 -1.55 -23.70 4.91
C ALA A 38 -1.03 -22.66 3.94
N GLU A 39 -1.67 -22.57 2.77
CA GLU A 39 -1.58 -21.39 1.94
C GLU A 39 -2.08 -20.25 2.81
N GLY A 40 -1.12 -19.51 3.38
CA GLY A 40 -1.38 -18.27 4.06
C GLY A 40 -1.98 -17.32 3.04
N VAL A 41 -3.30 -17.27 3.01
CA VAL A 41 -4.04 -16.18 2.37
C VAL A 41 -3.58 -14.93 3.10
N VAL A 42 -2.69 -14.18 2.46
CA VAL A 42 -2.37 -12.81 2.84
C VAL A 42 -3.67 -12.03 2.61
N GLN A 43 -4.54 -12.04 3.61
CA GLN A 43 -5.71 -11.18 3.62
C GLN A 43 -5.17 -9.75 3.65
N SER A 44 -5.30 -9.08 2.51
CA SER A 44 -5.13 -7.66 2.41
C SER A 44 -5.95 -7.00 3.52
N GLU A 45 -5.30 -6.29 4.44
CA GLU A 45 -5.96 -5.62 5.58
C GLU A 45 -6.85 -4.42 5.18
N ALA A 46 -7.14 -4.28 3.90
CA ALA A 46 -8.09 -3.31 3.36
C ALA A 46 -9.51 -3.71 3.75
N GLY A 47 -9.95 -3.28 4.94
CA GLY A 47 -11.32 -3.52 5.40
C GLY A 47 -11.49 -3.85 6.88
N ARG A 48 -10.42 -3.83 7.67
CA ARG A 48 -10.57 -4.00 9.11
C ARG A 48 -11.25 -2.74 9.69
N PRO A 49 -12.38 -2.87 10.40
CA PRO A 49 -12.98 -1.72 11.06
C PRO A 49 -11.95 -1.07 11.99
N ALA A 50 -11.82 0.25 11.87
CA ALA A 50 -10.89 1.02 12.68
C ALA A 50 -11.23 0.84 14.17
N ALA A 51 -10.30 0.33 14.97
CA ALA A 51 -10.46 0.25 16.41
C ALA A 51 -10.30 1.67 17.01
N PRO A 52 -11.06 2.04 18.04
CA PRO A 52 -10.87 3.33 18.70
C PRO A 52 -9.49 3.37 19.37
N GLY A 53 -8.74 4.45 19.09
CA GLY A 53 -7.51 4.77 19.79
C GLY A 53 -7.76 5.23 21.23
N ARG A 54 -6.70 5.52 22.00
CA ARG A 54 -6.80 6.06 23.36
C ARG A 54 -7.51 7.42 23.44
N THR A 55 -7.48 8.18 22.35
CA THR A 55 -8.20 9.46 22.21
C THR A 55 -9.67 9.29 21.84
N GLY A 56 -10.16 8.06 21.65
CA GLY A 56 -11.49 7.75 21.12
C GLY A 56 -11.62 7.95 19.60
N LEU A 57 -10.59 8.42 18.93
CA LEU A 57 -10.57 8.55 17.47
C LEU A 57 -10.18 7.20 16.82
N PRO A 58 -10.69 6.93 15.60
CA PRO A 58 -10.39 5.68 14.91
C PRO A 58 -8.90 5.54 14.60
N LEU A 59 -8.40 4.31 14.60
CA LEU A 59 -7.07 3.93 14.15
C LEU A 59 -7.19 2.80 13.11
N PRO A 60 -6.44 2.86 12.01
CA PRO A 60 -5.56 3.97 11.63
C PRO A 60 -6.35 5.18 11.11
N ARG A 61 -5.71 6.36 11.07
CA ARG A 61 -6.30 7.57 10.48
C ARG A 61 -5.25 8.50 9.90
N PHE A 62 -5.60 9.19 8.81
CA PHE A 62 -4.75 10.22 8.23
C PHE A 62 -4.83 11.56 8.97
N VAL A 63 -3.68 12.17 9.14
CA VAL A 63 -3.46 13.53 9.67
C VAL A 63 -2.34 14.20 8.88
N THR A 64 -2.05 15.46 9.15
CA THR A 64 -0.90 16.16 8.54
C THR A 64 0.09 16.65 9.59
N LEU A 65 1.36 16.74 9.20
CA LEU A 65 2.39 17.39 9.99
C LEU A 65 2.10 18.89 10.11
N ARG A 66 2.15 19.43 11.33
CA ARG A 66 1.81 20.82 11.65
C ARG A 66 2.98 21.79 11.42
N ALA A 67 4.20 21.33 11.65
CA ALA A 67 5.40 22.14 11.63
C ALA A 67 6.26 21.85 10.39
N ASP A 68 7.14 22.80 10.06
CA ASP A 68 8.09 22.65 8.98
C ASP A 68 9.24 21.71 9.34
N GLU A 69 9.47 21.46 10.63
CA GLU A 69 10.40 20.46 11.14
C GLU A 69 9.73 19.61 12.22
N VAL A 70 9.71 18.29 12.01
CA VAL A 70 9.12 17.31 12.93
C VAL A 70 10.07 16.14 13.14
N ASN A 71 10.48 15.94 14.38
CA ASN A 71 11.34 14.82 14.79
C ASN A 71 10.51 13.55 14.94
N LEU A 72 10.83 12.52 14.16
CA LEU A 72 10.38 11.16 14.34
C LEU A 72 11.35 10.44 15.30
N ARG A 73 10.83 9.82 16.35
CA ARG A 73 11.62 9.13 17.36
C ARG A 73 11.36 7.63 17.34
N THR A 74 12.33 6.87 17.84
CA THR A 74 12.23 5.41 17.94
C THR A 74 11.23 4.94 19.02
N GLY A 75 10.78 5.84 19.91
CA GLY A 75 9.82 5.51 20.97
C GLY A 75 9.06 6.72 21.48
N PRO A 76 8.01 6.48 22.30
CA PRO A 76 7.10 7.51 22.78
C PRO A 76 7.70 8.30 23.94
N GLY A 77 8.56 9.27 23.64
CA GLY A 77 9.18 10.13 24.64
C GLY A 77 10.40 10.88 24.12
N THR A 78 10.73 12.01 24.73
CA THR A 78 11.89 12.83 24.36
C THR A 78 13.24 12.14 24.64
N ARG A 79 13.27 11.15 25.54
CA ARG A 79 14.44 10.32 25.85
C ARG A 79 14.85 9.36 24.71
N TYR A 80 13.91 9.05 23.80
CA TYR A 80 14.19 8.18 22.67
C TYR A 80 14.92 8.92 21.56
N PRO A 81 15.89 8.29 20.90
CA PRO A 81 16.63 8.91 19.80
C PRO A 81 15.71 9.42 18.68
N ILE A 82 16.15 10.47 18.02
CA ILE A 82 15.57 10.90 16.76
C ILE A 82 16.09 9.96 15.67
N ASP A 83 15.17 9.33 14.95
CA ASP A 83 15.44 8.44 13.83
C ASP A 83 15.37 9.16 12.49
N TRP A 84 14.41 10.06 12.34
CA TRP A 84 14.19 10.83 11.14
C TRP A 84 13.72 12.27 11.45
N VAL A 85 13.97 13.20 10.52
CA VAL A 85 13.48 14.59 10.61
C VAL A 85 12.71 14.93 9.35
N TYR A 86 11.39 15.09 9.47
CA TYR A 86 10.56 15.61 8.38
C TYR A 86 10.73 17.13 8.29
N ARG A 87 10.90 17.61 7.05
CA ARG A 87 11.08 19.05 6.76
C ARG A 87 10.00 19.57 5.83
N ARG A 88 8.76 19.20 6.09
CA ARG A 88 7.64 19.63 5.25
C ARG A 88 6.34 19.68 6.04
N ARG A 89 5.81 20.89 6.23
CA ARG A 89 4.47 21.11 6.77
C ARG A 89 3.41 20.55 5.82
N GLY A 90 2.29 20.07 6.39
CA GLY A 90 1.15 19.55 5.61
C GLY A 90 1.36 18.16 5.03
N LEU A 91 2.54 17.54 5.23
CA LEU A 91 2.78 16.18 4.78
C LEU A 91 1.77 15.23 5.42
N PRO A 92 1.01 14.44 4.64
CA PRO A 92 0.11 13.45 5.19
C PRO A 92 0.89 12.30 5.80
N VAL A 93 0.45 11.88 6.97
CA VAL A 93 0.94 10.70 7.69
C VAL A 93 -0.25 9.97 8.31
N GLU A 94 -0.11 8.68 8.49
CA GLU A 94 -1.12 7.84 9.10
C GLU A 94 -0.78 7.63 10.58
N ILE A 95 -1.70 7.96 11.51
CA ILE A 95 -1.55 7.54 12.92
C ILE A 95 -2.01 6.10 13.02
N VAL A 96 -1.09 5.22 13.41
CA VAL A 96 -1.33 3.78 13.54
C VAL A 96 -1.45 3.34 15.00
N ASP A 97 -0.93 4.14 15.95
CA ASP A 97 -1.00 3.86 17.39
C ASP A 97 -0.90 5.14 18.22
N GLU A 98 -1.32 5.07 19.48
CA GLU A 98 -1.33 6.18 20.43
C GLU A 98 -0.78 5.75 21.79
N PHE A 99 0.12 6.53 22.35
CA PHE A 99 0.63 6.35 23.71
C PHE A 99 0.74 7.71 24.40
N ASP A 100 -0.09 7.98 25.38
CA ASP A 100 -0.16 9.27 26.11
C ASP A 100 -0.22 10.46 25.12
N THR A 101 0.73 11.35 25.15
CA THR A 101 0.85 12.51 24.24
C THR A 101 1.56 12.18 22.93
N TRP A 102 1.95 10.93 22.72
CA TRP A 102 2.68 10.49 21.53
C TRP A 102 1.79 9.76 20.55
N ARG A 103 2.10 9.92 19.26
CA ARG A 103 1.42 9.28 18.12
C ARG A 103 2.45 8.49 17.33
N ARG A 104 2.22 7.19 17.16
CA ARG A 104 3.00 6.39 16.21
C ARG A 104 2.45 6.67 14.83
N ILE A 105 3.29 7.20 13.99
CA ILE A 105 2.93 7.53 12.61
C ILE A 105 3.61 6.60 11.62
N ARG A 106 2.99 6.47 10.45
CA ARG A 106 3.55 5.82 9.25
C ARG A 106 3.45 6.78 8.09
N ASP A 107 4.53 6.93 7.33
CA ASP A 107 4.55 7.77 6.14
C ASP A 107 4.26 6.98 4.86
N TRP A 108 4.30 7.66 3.71
CA TRP A 108 4.02 7.07 2.38
C TRP A 108 5.07 6.04 1.92
N GLN A 109 6.24 5.98 2.55
CA GLN A 109 7.30 5.02 2.29
C GLN A 109 7.26 3.83 3.26
N GLY A 110 6.36 3.88 4.26
CA GLY A 110 6.24 2.88 5.29
C GLY A 110 7.16 3.10 6.50
N THR A 111 7.87 4.25 6.57
CA THR A 111 8.67 4.61 7.74
C THR A 111 7.77 4.83 8.94
N GLU A 112 8.05 4.17 10.06
CA GLU A 112 7.27 4.27 11.29
C GLU A 112 8.10 4.84 12.44
N GLY A 113 7.45 5.60 13.31
CA GLY A 113 8.05 6.11 14.54
C GLY A 113 7.08 7.01 15.29
N TRP A 114 7.58 7.65 16.34
CA TRP A 114 6.77 8.41 17.28
C TRP A 114 7.00 9.91 17.14
N VAL A 115 5.91 10.65 17.06
CA VAL A 115 5.89 12.12 17.10
C VAL A 115 5.01 12.59 18.25
N HIS A 116 5.31 13.76 18.83
CA HIS A 116 4.44 14.35 19.83
C HIS A 116 3.14 14.84 19.17
N GLN A 117 2.01 14.72 19.87
CA GLN A 117 0.68 15.08 19.35
C GLN A 117 0.58 16.54 18.85
N SER A 118 1.36 17.47 19.41
CA SER A 118 1.39 18.86 18.96
C SER A 118 2.02 19.04 17.57
N MET A 119 2.71 18.02 17.05
CA MET A 119 3.35 18.03 15.73
C MET A 119 2.41 17.57 14.61
N VAL A 120 1.21 17.13 14.95
CA VAL A 120 0.18 16.70 13.98
C VAL A 120 -1.09 17.50 14.13
N GLN A 121 -1.88 17.56 13.07
CA GLN A 121 -3.19 18.22 13.05
C GLN A 121 -4.17 17.42 12.19
N GLY A 122 -5.48 17.51 12.53
CA GLY A 122 -6.54 16.74 11.87
C GLY A 122 -6.88 17.17 10.44
N GLN A 123 -6.19 18.16 9.89
CA GLN A 123 -6.38 18.57 8.49
C GLN A 123 -6.03 17.41 7.54
N ARG A 124 -6.87 17.19 6.55
CA ARG A 124 -6.62 16.17 5.53
C ARG A 124 -5.66 16.71 4.47
N GLY A 125 -4.52 16.09 4.37
CA GLY A 125 -3.50 16.41 3.38
C GLY A 125 -3.37 15.33 2.34
N ILE A 126 -2.76 15.69 1.22
CA ILE A 126 -2.34 14.76 0.18
C ILE A 126 -0.86 14.95 -0.15
N LEU A 127 -0.22 13.90 -0.61
CA LEU A 127 1.09 13.92 -1.26
C LEU A 127 0.94 13.30 -2.64
N VAL A 128 1.19 14.07 -3.69
CA VAL A 128 1.16 13.56 -5.07
C VAL A 128 2.25 12.51 -5.25
N THR A 129 1.91 11.36 -5.81
CA THR A 129 2.81 10.21 -5.95
C THR A 129 2.98 9.77 -7.41
N GLY A 130 3.99 8.94 -7.66
CA GLY A 130 4.22 8.32 -8.96
C GLY A 130 4.73 9.31 -10.01
N LYS A 131 3.91 9.60 -11.00
CA LYS A 131 4.25 10.47 -12.15
C LYS A 131 3.67 11.88 -12.01
N ARG A 132 3.99 12.74 -12.97
CA ARG A 132 3.31 14.03 -13.14
C ARG A 132 1.84 13.84 -13.54
N HIS A 133 0.95 14.56 -12.87
CA HIS A 133 -0.49 14.54 -13.11
C HIS A 133 -1.01 15.92 -13.57
N ALA A 134 -2.08 15.88 -14.38
CA ALA A 134 -2.79 17.11 -14.70
C ALA A 134 -3.87 17.35 -13.64
N LEU A 135 -3.78 18.47 -12.91
CA LEU A 135 -4.87 18.98 -12.08
C LEU A 135 -5.99 19.45 -13.01
N ARG A 136 -7.18 18.88 -12.87
CA ARG A 136 -8.30 19.09 -13.78
C ARG A 136 -9.30 20.08 -13.21
N ARG A 137 -9.99 20.80 -14.09
CA ARG A 137 -11.06 21.73 -13.67
C ARG A 137 -12.34 21.01 -13.21
N ARG A 138 -12.59 19.81 -13.70
CA ARG A 138 -13.71 18.93 -13.35
C ARG A 138 -13.24 17.49 -13.19
N PRO A 139 -14.00 16.63 -12.44
CA PRO A 139 -13.65 15.24 -12.20
C PRO A 139 -13.83 14.35 -13.43
N GLU A 140 -13.17 14.66 -14.52
CA GLU A 140 -13.25 13.98 -15.80
C GLU A 140 -11.86 13.88 -16.45
N PRO A 141 -11.50 12.76 -17.10
CA PRO A 141 -10.19 12.57 -17.72
C PRO A 141 -9.86 13.60 -18.80
N ASN A 142 -10.87 14.07 -19.52
CA ASN A 142 -10.73 15.01 -20.66
C ASN A 142 -11.04 16.47 -20.29
N ALA A 143 -11.32 16.76 -19.00
CA ALA A 143 -11.55 18.13 -18.57
C ALA A 143 -10.29 19.01 -18.81
N PRO A 144 -10.46 20.31 -19.05
CA PRO A 144 -9.34 21.23 -19.17
C PRO A 144 -8.41 21.16 -17.95
N GLY A 145 -7.07 21.18 -18.19
CA GLY A 145 -6.09 21.27 -17.13
C GLY A 145 -6.08 22.65 -16.48
N VAL A 146 -5.85 22.67 -15.17
CA VAL A 146 -5.60 23.88 -14.37
C VAL A 146 -4.09 24.08 -14.21
N ALA A 147 -3.39 22.98 -13.89
CA ALA A 147 -1.95 22.95 -13.69
C ALA A 147 -1.40 21.54 -13.97
N LEU A 148 -0.09 21.44 -14.16
CA LEU A 148 0.64 20.17 -14.09
C LEU A 148 1.32 20.08 -12.73
N VAL A 149 1.16 18.93 -12.07
CA VAL A 149 1.61 18.70 -10.70
C VAL A 149 2.60 17.54 -10.68
N ASP A 150 3.79 17.78 -10.19
CA ASP A 150 4.81 16.74 -10.05
C ASP A 150 4.61 15.88 -8.79
N ALA A 151 5.16 14.68 -8.81
CA ALA A 151 5.25 13.86 -7.61
C ALA A 151 6.01 14.60 -6.49
N GLY A 152 5.59 14.39 -5.25
CA GLY A 152 6.16 15.06 -4.08
C GLY A 152 5.48 16.37 -3.71
N VAL A 153 4.55 16.90 -4.51
CA VAL A 153 3.78 18.10 -4.13
C VAL A 153 2.79 17.73 -3.04
N VAL A 154 2.76 18.54 -1.98
CA VAL A 154 1.83 18.42 -0.86
C VAL A 154 0.66 19.39 -1.05
N GLY A 155 -0.53 18.98 -0.67
CA GLY A 155 -1.72 19.80 -0.74
C GLY A 155 -2.78 19.44 0.30
N VAL A 156 -3.90 20.12 0.21
CA VAL A 156 -5.06 19.92 1.09
C VAL A 156 -6.16 19.20 0.32
N LEU A 157 -6.68 18.14 0.92
CA LEU A 157 -7.85 17.43 0.42
C LEU A 157 -9.10 18.19 0.81
N GLN A 158 -9.94 18.51 -0.16
CA GLN A 158 -11.20 19.23 0.06
C GLN A 158 -12.37 18.25 0.16
N ARG A 159 -12.62 17.50 -0.91
CA ARG A 159 -13.70 16.51 -1.00
C ARG A 159 -13.40 15.47 -2.06
N CYS A 160 -14.09 14.33 -1.98
CA CYS A 160 -13.94 13.26 -2.94
C CYS A 160 -15.30 12.85 -3.54
N GLN A 161 -15.28 12.56 -4.83
CA GLN A 161 -16.30 11.80 -5.54
C GLN A 161 -15.79 10.37 -5.78
N VAL A 162 -16.51 9.54 -6.54
CA VAL A 162 -16.15 8.11 -6.71
C VAL A 162 -14.67 7.89 -7.03
N ASP A 163 -14.17 8.47 -8.13
CA ASP A 163 -12.81 8.23 -8.63
C ASP A 163 -11.90 9.46 -8.56
N TRP A 164 -12.42 10.60 -8.14
CA TRP A 164 -11.74 11.88 -8.18
C TRP A 164 -11.86 12.63 -6.87
N CYS A 165 -10.80 13.36 -6.51
CA CYS A 165 -10.83 14.25 -5.34
C CYS A 165 -10.46 15.68 -5.74
N GLU A 166 -11.18 16.63 -5.18
CA GLU A 166 -10.86 18.05 -5.25
C GLU A 166 -9.78 18.35 -4.22
N VAL A 167 -8.71 18.95 -4.69
CA VAL A 167 -7.53 19.27 -3.87
C VAL A 167 -7.09 20.70 -4.11
N THR A 168 -6.50 21.31 -3.10
CA THR A 168 -5.83 22.61 -3.21
C THR A 168 -4.32 22.40 -3.07
N LEU A 169 -3.59 22.81 -4.08
CA LEU A 169 -2.15 22.71 -4.20
C LEU A 169 -1.61 24.13 -4.38
N ASP A 170 -0.95 24.65 -3.37
CA ASP A 170 -0.59 26.07 -3.32
C ASP A 170 -1.80 26.99 -3.58
N SER A 171 -1.80 27.69 -4.70
CA SER A 171 -2.87 28.60 -5.15
C SER A 171 -3.85 27.98 -6.13
N PHE A 172 -3.67 26.72 -6.51
CA PHE A 172 -4.48 26.04 -7.51
C PHE A 172 -5.44 25.07 -6.84
N THR A 173 -6.71 25.16 -7.18
CA THR A 173 -7.73 24.17 -6.78
C THR A 173 -8.23 23.44 -8.01
N GLY A 174 -8.38 22.13 -7.90
CA GLY A 174 -8.84 21.28 -8.98
C GLY A 174 -8.95 19.81 -8.58
N TRP A 175 -9.13 18.96 -9.56
CA TRP A 175 -9.43 17.55 -9.39
C TRP A 175 -8.26 16.67 -9.80
N LEU A 176 -7.90 15.73 -8.94
CA LEU A 176 -6.96 14.64 -9.21
C LEU A 176 -7.67 13.29 -9.07
N PRO A 177 -7.25 12.26 -9.85
CA PRO A 177 -7.68 10.89 -9.60
C PRO A 177 -7.24 10.43 -8.19
N ARG A 178 -8.01 9.55 -7.58
CA ARG A 178 -7.71 9.03 -6.22
C ARG A 178 -6.38 8.30 -6.13
N ASP A 179 -5.95 7.66 -7.20
CA ASP A 179 -4.69 6.91 -7.29
C ASP A 179 -3.45 7.80 -7.54
N ALA A 180 -3.67 9.10 -7.77
CA ALA A 180 -2.59 10.06 -8.02
C ALA A 180 -1.85 10.51 -6.76
N PHE A 181 -2.33 10.19 -5.57
CA PHE A 181 -1.78 10.71 -4.32
C PHE A 181 -1.97 9.76 -3.13
N TYR A 182 -1.13 9.95 -2.12
CA TYR A 182 -1.23 9.35 -0.79
C TYR A 182 -1.95 10.30 0.17
N GLY A 183 -2.68 9.78 1.16
CA GLY A 183 -3.40 10.55 2.19
C GLY A 183 -4.90 10.24 2.27
N LEU A 184 -5.35 9.19 1.55
CA LEU A 184 -6.74 8.76 1.48
C LEU A 184 -6.83 7.23 1.46
N TYR A 185 -7.79 6.65 2.18
CA TYR A 185 -8.08 5.23 2.11
C TYR A 185 -8.89 4.87 0.87
N PRO A 186 -8.73 3.65 0.34
CA PRO A 186 -9.59 3.16 -0.72
C PRO A 186 -11.06 3.22 -0.31
N GLY A 187 -11.91 3.83 -1.16
CA GLY A 187 -13.34 3.96 -0.92
C GLY A 187 -13.77 4.95 0.18
N GLU A 188 -12.83 5.64 0.83
CA GLU A 188 -13.15 6.64 1.85
C GLU A 188 -13.94 7.82 1.25
N ALA A 189 -15.08 8.17 1.86
CA ALA A 189 -15.82 9.37 1.53
C ALA A 189 -15.24 10.58 2.29
N VAL A 190 -15.03 11.67 1.59
CA VAL A 190 -14.59 12.96 2.16
C VAL A 190 -15.53 14.03 1.60
N GLU A 191 -16.27 14.66 2.50
CA GLU A 191 -17.24 15.73 2.20
C GLU A 191 -16.69 17.10 2.61
#